data_56153570d0c089e446541e7fcd2bb252
#
_entry.id   56153570d0c089e446541e7fcd2bb252
#
_cell.length_a   1.000
_cell.length_b   1.000
_cell.length_c   1.000
_cell.angle_alpha   90.00
_cell.angle_beta   90.00
_cell.angle_gamma   90.00
#
_symmetry.space_group_name_H-M   'P 1'
#
loop_
_entity.id
_entity.type
_entity.pdbx_description
1 polymer ?
#
loop_
_entity_poly.entity_id
_entity_poly.type
_entity_poly.pdbx_seq_one_letter_code
_entity_poly.pdbx_strand_id
1 'polypeptide(L)'
;MRNLLFVSGARADYNKLSKIINYLSKTNKITVLLVDMHNDKRFGDTGRVVIESVKDNPNISVDRIGRKDTRDTIKYYSWLTAKLDIYYKKKNYDMVFIHGDRMAAMAGAIVASYNNIPVCHIEAGDVSGSIDQNIRYAITKFSHRFLVTNEDAKDRVLQVGERDDSVFNIGNTSVIGIDGKSGFSEELQQELGKNYAILMYHSVTTDTFENNRENFVFVTEAMKKFKGKVLLIESNNDKYYSSIQEIYETLPKDKFIIKKNLKPDNFYSVLLGSKFLIGNSSAGICEAPYLGVYSINIGNRQSGRVYKEKCDTIFHLEEKSDKLVETIENVSSLKKPKSKIRTVEEFEKVLSKVFTDDFFNIEINKKFIMR
;
A
#
# COMPACT_ATOMS: atom_id res chain seq x y z
N MET A 1 -13.78 -25.49 -9.95
CA MET A 1 -14.15 -24.10 -9.61
C MET A 1 -14.17 -23.99 -8.10
N ARG A 2 -13.34 -23.13 -7.51
CA ARG A 2 -13.19 -22.93 -6.06
C ARG A 2 -13.99 -21.73 -5.59
N ASN A 3 -14.36 -21.72 -4.30
CA ASN A 3 -14.99 -20.59 -3.63
C ASN A 3 -13.92 -19.83 -2.82
N LEU A 4 -13.52 -18.65 -3.27
CA LEU A 4 -12.45 -17.87 -2.68
C LEU A 4 -13.01 -16.62 -2.00
N LEU A 5 -12.57 -16.36 -0.77
CA LEU A 5 -12.99 -15.20 0.01
C LEU A 5 -11.85 -14.17 0.08
N PHE A 6 -12.13 -12.94 -0.28
CA PHE A 6 -11.23 -11.80 -0.12
C PHE A 6 -11.77 -10.86 0.96
N VAL A 7 -11.02 -10.64 2.02
CA VAL A 7 -11.40 -9.69 3.09
C VAL A 7 -10.70 -8.36 2.85
N SER A 8 -11.50 -7.31 2.70
CA SER A 8 -11.02 -5.95 2.47
C SER A 8 -11.51 -5.00 3.56
N GLY A 9 -10.58 -4.37 4.28
CA GLY A 9 -10.87 -3.44 5.36
C GLY A 9 -10.91 -1.97 4.91
N ALA A 10 -10.28 -1.64 3.79
CA ALA A 10 -10.17 -0.28 3.28
C ALA A 10 -10.03 -0.25 1.76
N ARG A 11 -10.29 0.93 1.18
CA ARG A 11 -10.08 1.17 -0.26
C ARG A 11 -8.65 0.86 -0.71
N ALA A 12 -7.65 1.20 0.13
CA ALA A 12 -6.26 0.92 -0.17
C ALA A 12 -5.98 -0.59 -0.30
N ASP A 13 -6.62 -1.41 0.54
CA ASP A 13 -6.51 -2.87 0.46
C ASP A 13 -7.13 -3.39 -0.84
N TYR A 14 -8.36 -2.95 -1.15
CA TYR A 14 -9.05 -3.40 -2.35
C TYR A 14 -8.30 -3.07 -3.64
N ASN A 15 -7.71 -1.88 -3.74
CA ASN A 15 -6.91 -1.50 -4.91
C ASN A 15 -5.78 -2.49 -5.20
N LYS A 16 -5.15 -3.02 -4.16
CA LYS A 16 -4.07 -4.02 -4.28
C LYS A 16 -4.61 -5.42 -4.55
N LEU A 17 -5.78 -5.75 -4.03
CA LEU A 17 -6.45 -7.03 -4.23
C LEU A 17 -7.10 -7.15 -5.62
N SER A 18 -7.58 -6.06 -6.18
CA SER A 18 -8.46 -6.04 -7.36
C SER A 18 -7.88 -6.78 -8.58
N LYS A 19 -6.57 -6.66 -8.84
CA LYS A 19 -5.92 -7.35 -9.96
C LYS A 19 -5.90 -8.87 -9.79
N ILE A 20 -5.69 -9.34 -8.56
CA ILE A 20 -5.70 -10.77 -8.20
C ILE A 20 -7.15 -11.30 -8.25
N ILE A 21 -8.12 -10.54 -7.72
CA ILE A 21 -9.54 -10.84 -7.77
C ILE A 21 -9.99 -11.02 -9.22
N ASN A 22 -9.69 -10.07 -10.10
CA ASN A 22 -10.06 -10.12 -11.50
C ASN A 22 -9.44 -11.31 -12.23
N TYR A 23 -8.18 -11.64 -11.92
CA TYR A 23 -7.53 -12.82 -12.51
C TYR A 23 -8.22 -14.12 -12.05
N LEU A 24 -8.38 -14.31 -10.74
CA LEU A 24 -8.94 -15.53 -10.18
C LEU A 24 -10.41 -15.74 -10.51
N SER A 25 -11.17 -14.66 -10.72
CA SER A 25 -12.59 -14.74 -11.10
C SER A 25 -12.81 -15.35 -12.50
N LYS A 26 -11.78 -15.46 -13.32
CA LYS A 26 -11.87 -16.12 -14.65
C LYS A 26 -12.20 -17.62 -14.51
N THR A 27 -11.80 -18.25 -13.42
CA THR A 27 -11.94 -19.71 -13.21
C THR A 27 -12.53 -20.11 -11.86
N ASN A 28 -12.79 -19.16 -10.98
CA ASN A 28 -13.29 -19.40 -9.61
C ASN A 28 -14.45 -18.47 -9.26
N LYS A 29 -15.20 -18.83 -8.22
CA LYS A 29 -16.17 -17.95 -7.59
C LYS A 29 -15.50 -17.14 -6.49
N ILE A 30 -15.67 -15.83 -6.53
CA ILE A 30 -15.06 -14.90 -5.61
C ILE A 30 -16.13 -14.24 -4.76
N THR A 31 -15.91 -14.18 -3.46
CA THR A 31 -16.64 -13.29 -2.57
C THR A 31 -15.69 -12.21 -2.06
N VAL A 32 -16.00 -10.95 -2.26
CA VAL A 32 -15.30 -9.82 -1.64
C VAL A 32 -16.09 -9.39 -0.42
N LEU A 33 -15.53 -9.58 0.76
CA LEU A 33 -16.15 -9.20 2.02
C LEU A 33 -15.61 -7.85 2.47
N LEU A 34 -16.47 -6.83 2.45
CA LEU A 34 -16.16 -5.48 2.86
C LEU A 34 -16.43 -5.29 4.36
N VAL A 35 -15.40 -4.90 5.07
CA VAL A 35 -15.45 -4.66 6.53
C VAL A 35 -14.84 -3.29 6.86
N ASP A 36 -14.82 -2.92 8.12
CA ASP A 36 -14.12 -1.77 8.70
C ASP A 36 -14.40 -0.44 7.97
N MET A 37 -13.37 0.21 7.43
CA MET A 37 -13.45 1.55 6.81
C MET A 37 -14.36 1.60 5.59
N HIS A 38 -14.58 0.50 4.88
CA HIS A 38 -15.53 0.44 3.79
C HIS A 38 -16.97 0.76 4.21
N ASN A 39 -17.29 0.54 5.48
CA ASN A 39 -18.61 0.71 6.06
C ASN A 39 -18.67 1.91 7.03
N ASP A 40 -17.69 2.78 7.02
CA ASP A 40 -17.61 3.97 7.85
C ASP A 40 -17.82 5.24 7.01
N LYS A 41 -18.93 5.93 7.26
CA LYS A 41 -19.31 7.15 6.54
C LYS A 41 -18.26 8.26 6.61
N ARG A 42 -17.42 8.28 7.65
CA ARG A 42 -16.32 9.27 7.81
C ARG A 42 -15.27 9.17 6.72
N PHE A 43 -15.10 7.97 6.11
CA PHE A 43 -14.16 7.71 5.03
C PHE A 43 -14.82 7.67 3.64
N GLY A 44 -16.08 8.09 3.54
CA GLY A 44 -16.88 8.02 2.33
C GLY A 44 -17.48 6.62 2.12
N ASP A 45 -18.32 6.46 1.10
CA ASP A 45 -18.89 5.15 0.74
C ASP A 45 -17.95 4.39 -0.20
N THR A 46 -16.78 4.00 0.32
CA THR A 46 -15.77 3.29 -0.47
C THR A 46 -16.23 1.88 -0.86
N GLY A 47 -17.15 1.30 -0.11
CA GLY A 47 -17.76 0.01 -0.45
C GLY A 47 -18.63 0.09 -1.70
N ARG A 48 -19.30 1.22 -1.96
CA ARG A 48 -20.06 1.41 -3.20
C ARG A 48 -19.15 1.40 -4.43
N VAL A 49 -17.97 2.00 -4.33
CA VAL A 49 -16.98 2.00 -5.42
C VAL A 49 -16.54 0.57 -5.75
N VAL A 50 -16.35 -0.27 -4.74
CA VAL A 50 -16.01 -1.69 -4.95
C VAL A 50 -17.14 -2.43 -5.65
N ILE A 51 -18.38 -2.28 -5.19
CA ILE A 51 -19.55 -2.93 -5.80
C ILE A 51 -19.67 -2.54 -7.26
N GLU A 52 -19.57 -1.25 -7.56
CA GLU A 52 -19.67 -0.74 -8.93
C GLU A 52 -18.55 -1.29 -9.84
N SER A 53 -17.35 -1.45 -9.31
CA SER A 53 -16.18 -1.93 -10.08
C SER A 53 -16.28 -3.41 -10.52
N VAL A 54 -17.15 -4.20 -9.89
CA VAL A 54 -17.28 -5.64 -10.16
C VAL A 54 -18.68 -6.06 -10.59
N LYS A 55 -19.63 -5.14 -10.72
CA LYS A 55 -21.06 -5.43 -10.97
C LYS A 55 -21.33 -6.29 -12.21
N ASP A 56 -20.48 -6.16 -13.22
CA ASP A 56 -20.62 -6.85 -14.51
C ASP A 56 -19.91 -8.22 -14.54
N ASN A 57 -19.25 -8.62 -13.44
CA ASN A 57 -18.57 -9.90 -13.35
C ASN A 57 -19.44 -10.92 -12.58
N PRO A 58 -20.04 -11.92 -13.25
CA PRO A 58 -20.96 -12.86 -12.63
C PRO A 58 -20.28 -13.82 -11.62
N ASN A 59 -18.96 -13.88 -11.64
CA ASN A 59 -18.19 -14.72 -10.73
C ASN A 59 -17.75 -14.00 -9.45
N ILE A 60 -18.08 -12.71 -9.32
CA ILE A 60 -17.73 -11.91 -8.13
C ILE A 60 -19.00 -11.49 -7.41
N SER A 61 -19.10 -11.86 -6.14
CA SER A 61 -20.11 -11.33 -5.21
C SER A 61 -19.44 -10.40 -4.19
N VAL A 62 -20.18 -9.37 -3.75
CA VAL A 62 -19.72 -8.45 -2.72
C VAL A 62 -20.66 -8.50 -1.54
N ASP A 63 -20.15 -8.89 -0.38
CA ASP A 63 -20.87 -8.91 0.88
C ASP A 63 -20.31 -7.84 1.84
N ARG A 64 -21.11 -7.43 2.83
CA ARG A 64 -20.72 -6.41 3.81
C ARG A 64 -21.00 -6.90 5.23
N ILE A 65 -20.05 -6.68 6.13
CA ILE A 65 -20.30 -6.69 7.57
C ILE A 65 -20.28 -5.23 8.03
N GLY A 66 -21.42 -4.73 8.47
CA GLY A 66 -21.56 -3.35 8.96
C GLY A 66 -20.55 -3.05 10.06
N ARG A 67 -20.35 -1.78 10.39
CA ARG A 67 -19.43 -1.37 11.43
C ARG A 67 -20.13 -1.16 12.77
N LYS A 68 -19.52 -1.64 13.86
CA LYS A 68 -19.95 -1.27 15.22
C LYS A 68 -19.51 0.16 15.51
N ASP A 69 -20.41 0.97 16.01
CA ASP A 69 -20.09 2.34 16.46
C ASP A 69 -19.35 2.26 17.81
N THR A 70 -18.03 2.26 17.72
CA THR A 70 -17.14 2.35 18.88
C THR A 70 -15.80 2.93 18.43
N ARG A 71 -15.21 3.76 19.32
CA ARG A 71 -13.83 4.25 19.16
C ARG A 71 -12.79 3.34 19.84
N ASP A 72 -13.26 2.39 20.64
CA ASP A 72 -12.39 1.42 21.32
C ASP A 72 -11.98 0.32 20.33
N THR A 73 -10.70 0.29 20.03
CA THR A 73 -10.09 -0.62 19.07
C THR A 73 -10.30 -2.09 19.46
N ILE A 74 -10.13 -2.44 20.71
CA ILE A 74 -10.26 -3.83 21.18
C ILE A 74 -11.71 -4.28 21.17
N LYS A 75 -12.65 -3.42 21.55
CA LYS A 75 -14.09 -3.72 21.49
C LYS A 75 -14.55 -3.92 20.03
N TYR A 76 -14.02 -3.11 19.11
CA TYR A 76 -14.30 -3.26 17.70
C TYR A 76 -13.73 -4.59 17.17
N TYR A 77 -12.47 -4.88 17.46
CA TYR A 77 -11.80 -6.11 17.05
C TYR A 77 -12.52 -7.36 17.53
N SER A 78 -12.89 -7.44 18.82
CA SER A 78 -13.64 -8.56 19.38
C SER A 78 -14.99 -8.77 18.67
N TRP A 79 -15.69 -7.66 18.43
CA TRP A 79 -16.98 -7.71 17.70
C TRP A 79 -16.79 -8.17 16.24
N LEU A 80 -15.79 -7.64 15.54
CA LEU A 80 -15.51 -8.01 14.14
C LEU A 80 -15.16 -9.49 14.03
N THR A 81 -14.32 -10.00 14.91
CA THR A 81 -13.92 -11.42 14.96
C THR A 81 -15.15 -12.33 15.12
N ALA A 82 -16.06 -12.01 16.06
CA ALA A 82 -17.29 -12.76 16.25
C ALA A 82 -18.21 -12.71 15.01
N LYS A 83 -18.31 -11.57 14.32
CA LYS A 83 -19.09 -11.43 13.09
C LYS A 83 -18.49 -12.20 11.92
N LEU A 84 -17.17 -12.21 11.79
CA LEU A 84 -16.47 -12.99 10.77
C LEU A 84 -16.65 -14.50 10.99
N ASP A 85 -16.61 -14.98 12.25
CA ASP A 85 -16.84 -16.40 12.56
C ASP A 85 -18.23 -16.85 12.12
N ILE A 86 -19.26 -16.09 12.45
CA ILE A 86 -20.64 -16.35 11.99
C ILE A 86 -20.72 -16.34 10.47
N TYR A 87 -19.99 -15.42 9.82
CA TYR A 87 -20.01 -15.28 8.36
C TYR A 87 -19.31 -16.45 7.67
N TYR A 88 -18.11 -16.85 8.14
CA TYR A 88 -17.33 -17.92 7.53
C TYR A 88 -18.05 -19.29 7.60
N LYS A 89 -18.78 -19.53 8.68
CA LYS A 89 -19.58 -20.77 8.86
C LYS A 89 -20.77 -20.89 7.92
N LYS A 90 -21.19 -19.81 7.27
CA LYS A 90 -22.35 -19.83 6.35
C LYS A 90 -22.04 -20.39 4.97
N LYS A 91 -20.79 -20.37 4.55
CA LYS A 91 -20.34 -20.79 3.22
C LYS A 91 -19.06 -21.60 3.35
N ASN A 92 -18.92 -22.62 2.51
CA ASN A 92 -17.66 -23.36 2.41
C ASN A 92 -16.70 -22.57 1.51
N TYR A 93 -15.64 -22.02 2.09
CA TYR A 93 -14.58 -21.35 1.37
C TYR A 93 -13.36 -22.27 1.28
N ASP A 94 -12.77 -22.37 0.09
CA ASP A 94 -11.55 -23.15 -0.15
C ASP A 94 -10.30 -22.39 0.32
N MET A 95 -10.34 -21.06 0.34
CA MET A 95 -9.26 -20.21 0.83
C MET A 95 -9.74 -18.79 1.15
N VAL A 96 -9.14 -18.19 2.17
CA VAL A 96 -9.31 -16.78 2.52
C VAL A 96 -8.07 -16.00 2.12
N PHE A 97 -8.24 -14.93 1.35
CA PHE A 97 -7.21 -13.98 0.98
C PHE A 97 -7.31 -12.73 1.84
N ILE A 98 -6.20 -12.35 2.45
CA ILE A 98 -6.09 -11.17 3.31
C ILE A 98 -4.88 -10.33 2.89
N HIS A 99 -4.96 -9.03 3.12
CA HIS A 99 -3.93 -8.08 2.71
C HIS A 99 -3.35 -7.31 3.89
N GLY A 100 -2.04 -7.23 3.94
CA GLY A 100 -1.30 -6.29 4.80
C GLY A 100 -1.33 -6.63 6.29
N ASP A 101 -1.56 -5.62 7.11
CA ASP A 101 -1.31 -5.62 8.56
C ASP A 101 -2.44 -4.98 9.37
N ARG A 102 -3.61 -4.78 8.75
CA ARG A 102 -4.74 -4.15 9.44
C ARG A 102 -5.46 -5.13 10.35
N MET A 103 -6.17 -4.57 11.30
CA MET A 103 -7.03 -5.33 12.22
C MET A 103 -8.02 -6.25 11.50
N ALA A 104 -8.60 -5.80 10.40
CA ALA A 104 -9.50 -6.62 9.59
C ALA A 104 -8.81 -7.87 9.02
N ALA A 105 -7.55 -7.74 8.57
CA ALA A 105 -6.73 -8.85 8.10
C ALA A 105 -6.41 -9.83 9.23
N MET A 106 -6.03 -9.32 10.41
CA MET A 106 -5.76 -10.14 11.59
C MET A 106 -7.00 -10.91 12.05
N ALA A 107 -8.15 -10.25 12.13
CA ALA A 107 -9.41 -10.90 12.46
C ALA A 107 -9.76 -12.00 11.45
N GLY A 108 -9.61 -11.70 10.15
CA GLY A 108 -9.83 -12.65 9.07
C GLY A 108 -8.93 -13.87 9.17
N ALA A 109 -7.64 -13.69 9.45
CA ALA A 109 -6.66 -14.77 9.57
C ALA A 109 -6.97 -15.69 10.76
N ILE A 110 -7.23 -15.12 11.95
CA ILE A 110 -7.57 -15.88 13.16
C ILE A 110 -8.83 -16.72 12.92
N VAL A 111 -9.90 -16.09 12.43
CA VAL A 111 -11.17 -16.78 12.22
C VAL A 111 -11.05 -17.86 11.17
N ALA A 112 -10.31 -17.63 10.07
CA ALA A 112 -10.07 -18.66 9.06
C ALA A 112 -9.34 -19.87 9.66
N SER A 113 -8.30 -19.64 10.46
CA SER A 113 -7.53 -20.71 11.10
C SER A 113 -8.38 -21.54 12.06
N TYR A 114 -9.23 -20.93 12.88
CA TYR A 114 -10.12 -21.66 13.78
C TYR A 114 -11.25 -22.40 13.06
N ASN A 115 -11.56 -22.03 11.82
CA ASN A 115 -12.52 -22.72 10.98
C ASN A 115 -11.86 -23.68 9.97
N ASN A 116 -10.54 -23.97 10.10
CA ASN A 116 -9.76 -24.84 9.21
C ASN A 116 -9.81 -24.41 7.73
N ILE A 117 -9.88 -23.10 7.48
CA ILE A 117 -9.84 -22.54 6.12
C ILE A 117 -8.42 -22.04 5.84
N PRO A 118 -7.77 -22.49 4.76
CA PRO A 118 -6.45 -21.98 4.38
C PRO A 118 -6.45 -20.48 4.17
N VAL A 119 -5.34 -19.82 4.54
CA VAL A 119 -5.16 -18.37 4.41
C VAL A 119 -4.03 -18.07 3.45
N CYS A 120 -4.26 -17.14 2.52
CA CYS A 120 -3.24 -16.50 1.70
C CYS A 120 -3.02 -15.06 2.16
N HIS A 121 -1.80 -14.74 2.56
CA HIS A 121 -1.38 -13.41 3.01
C HIS A 121 -0.70 -12.64 1.88
N ILE A 122 -1.31 -11.53 1.46
CA ILE A 122 -0.80 -10.64 0.42
C ILE A 122 -0.05 -9.49 1.08
N GLU A 123 1.10 -9.09 0.53
CA GLU A 123 2.10 -8.19 1.12
C GLU A 123 2.66 -8.72 2.45
N ALA A 124 2.83 -10.04 2.55
CA ALA A 124 3.57 -10.66 3.64
C ALA A 124 5.05 -10.23 3.60
N GLY A 125 5.69 -10.14 4.76
CA GLY A 125 7.11 -9.80 4.87
C GLY A 125 7.47 -8.33 4.62
N ASP A 126 6.52 -7.48 4.25
CA ASP A 126 6.75 -6.04 4.19
C ASP A 126 7.01 -5.48 5.59
N VAL A 127 7.72 -4.35 5.67
CA VAL A 127 8.10 -3.71 6.93
C VAL A 127 7.28 -2.45 7.17
N SER A 128 6.87 -2.23 8.42
CA SER A 128 6.27 -0.99 8.90
C SER A 128 6.87 -0.61 10.26
N GLY A 129 7.12 0.67 10.50
CA GLY A 129 7.77 1.15 11.72
C GLY A 129 6.83 1.29 12.94
N SER A 130 5.73 0.52 12.99
CA SER A 130 4.69 0.64 14.03
C SER A 130 4.25 -0.73 14.55
N ILE A 131 3.22 -0.77 15.40
CA ILE A 131 2.59 -2.01 15.88
C ILE A 131 2.12 -2.90 14.70
N ASP A 132 1.84 -2.32 13.54
CA ASP A 132 1.43 -3.04 12.34
C ASP A 132 2.47 -4.09 11.93
N GLN A 133 3.75 -3.87 12.23
CA GLN A 133 4.81 -4.87 12.01
C GLN A 133 4.54 -6.17 12.77
N ASN A 134 4.19 -6.06 14.06
CA ASN A 134 3.89 -7.24 14.88
C ASN A 134 2.62 -7.94 14.40
N ILE A 135 1.61 -7.16 14.00
CA ILE A 135 0.36 -7.67 13.44
C ILE A 135 0.64 -8.44 12.14
N ARG A 136 1.45 -7.88 11.25
CA ARG A 136 1.83 -8.53 9.98
C ARG A 136 2.51 -9.89 10.22
N TYR A 137 3.46 -9.97 11.17
CA TYR A 137 4.11 -11.24 11.50
C TYR A 137 3.14 -12.25 12.10
N ALA A 138 2.23 -11.81 12.97
CA ALA A 138 1.20 -12.69 13.51
C ALA A 138 0.28 -13.24 12.39
N ILE A 139 -0.16 -12.39 11.47
CA ILE A 139 -0.94 -12.81 10.29
C ILE A 139 -0.16 -13.82 9.45
N THR A 140 1.14 -13.57 9.23
CA THR A 140 2.01 -14.52 8.51
C THR A 140 1.99 -15.89 9.18
N LYS A 141 2.04 -15.96 10.52
CA LYS A 141 2.00 -17.25 11.23
C LYS A 141 0.66 -17.98 11.12
N PHE A 142 -0.45 -17.28 10.95
CA PHE A 142 -1.76 -17.88 10.68
C PHE A 142 -1.96 -18.27 9.20
N SER A 143 -1.08 -17.85 8.30
CA SER A 143 -1.26 -18.01 6.85
C SER A 143 -0.46 -19.19 6.29
N HIS A 144 -0.89 -19.72 5.15
CA HIS A 144 -0.36 -20.92 4.50
C HIS A 144 0.31 -20.63 3.16
N ARG A 145 -0.08 -19.54 2.49
CA ARG A 145 0.51 -19.04 1.23
C ARG A 145 0.82 -17.56 1.38
N PHE A 146 1.91 -17.13 0.77
CA PHE A 146 2.43 -15.77 0.94
C PHE A 146 2.71 -15.16 -0.42
N LEU A 147 2.01 -14.09 -0.74
CA LEU A 147 2.28 -13.28 -1.92
C LEU A 147 3.07 -12.06 -1.48
N VAL A 148 4.33 -11.99 -1.88
CA VAL A 148 5.26 -10.94 -1.47
C VAL A 148 5.54 -9.97 -2.62
N THR A 149 6.00 -8.76 -2.27
CA THR A 149 6.22 -7.68 -3.23
C THR A 149 7.63 -7.67 -3.82
N ASN A 150 8.59 -8.31 -3.14
CA ASN A 150 10.01 -8.31 -3.50
C ASN A 150 10.76 -9.44 -2.79
N GLU A 151 12.04 -9.64 -3.16
CA GLU A 151 12.86 -10.70 -2.58
C GLU A 151 13.18 -10.47 -1.10
N ASP A 152 13.36 -9.22 -0.65
CA ASP A 152 13.58 -8.92 0.78
C ASP A 152 12.37 -9.31 1.64
N ALA A 153 11.15 -9.09 1.13
CA ALA A 153 9.94 -9.53 1.80
C ALA A 153 9.84 -11.07 1.83
N LYS A 154 10.26 -11.73 0.73
CA LYS A 154 10.39 -13.19 0.70
C LYS A 154 11.35 -13.68 1.78
N ASP A 155 12.55 -13.13 1.84
CA ASP A 155 13.56 -13.51 2.83
C ASP A 155 13.04 -13.38 4.27
N ARG A 156 12.32 -12.28 4.59
CA ARG A 156 11.72 -12.10 5.92
C ARG A 156 10.66 -13.14 6.23
N VAL A 157 9.80 -13.49 5.27
CA VAL A 157 8.81 -14.56 5.45
C VAL A 157 9.52 -15.91 5.69
N LEU A 158 10.60 -16.17 4.99
CA LEU A 158 11.41 -17.37 5.21
C LEU A 158 12.09 -17.35 6.58
N GLN A 159 12.61 -16.19 7.04
CA GLN A 159 13.27 -16.06 8.35
C GLN A 159 12.31 -16.30 9.52
N VAL A 160 11.02 -15.98 9.38
CA VAL A 160 10.03 -16.31 10.40
C VAL A 160 9.58 -17.77 10.36
N GLY A 161 10.23 -18.62 9.55
CA GLY A 161 10.07 -20.07 9.53
C GLY A 161 8.99 -20.58 8.58
N GLU A 162 8.67 -19.82 7.53
CA GLU A 162 7.77 -20.31 6.47
C GLU A 162 8.55 -21.07 5.38
N ARG A 163 7.88 -21.93 4.63
CA ARG A 163 8.47 -22.76 3.58
C ARG A 163 8.70 -21.96 2.30
N ASP A 164 9.79 -22.22 1.59
CA ASP A 164 10.09 -21.52 0.33
C ASP A 164 9.03 -21.79 -0.75
N ASP A 165 8.52 -23.02 -0.83
CA ASP A 165 7.48 -23.43 -1.76
C ASP A 165 6.08 -22.81 -1.47
N SER A 166 5.95 -22.09 -0.36
CA SER A 166 4.73 -21.37 0.02
C SER A 166 4.81 -19.87 -0.24
N VAL A 167 5.98 -19.34 -0.65
CA VAL A 167 6.23 -17.90 -0.79
C VAL A 167 6.46 -17.52 -2.25
N PHE A 168 5.63 -16.65 -2.77
CA PHE A 168 5.63 -16.27 -4.20
C PHE A 168 5.83 -14.75 -4.35
N ASN A 169 6.91 -14.36 -5.00
CA ASN A 169 7.13 -12.96 -5.34
C ASN A 169 6.32 -12.57 -6.58
N ILE A 170 5.24 -11.84 -6.37
CA ILE A 170 4.36 -11.35 -7.45
C ILE A 170 4.64 -9.88 -7.83
N GLY A 171 5.47 -9.20 -7.06
CA GLY A 171 5.75 -7.77 -7.20
C GLY A 171 4.68 -6.87 -6.58
N ASN A 172 4.85 -5.57 -6.74
CA ASN A 172 3.94 -4.58 -6.18
C ASN A 172 2.67 -4.45 -7.04
N THR A 173 1.53 -4.88 -6.50
CA THR A 173 0.25 -4.88 -7.21
C THR A 173 -0.34 -3.47 -7.41
N SER A 174 0.11 -2.47 -6.65
CA SER A 174 -0.38 -1.09 -6.73
C SER A 174 -0.06 -0.42 -8.08
N VAL A 175 1.05 -0.82 -8.70
CA VAL A 175 1.57 -0.19 -9.91
C VAL A 175 1.33 -1.02 -11.19
N ILE A 176 0.56 -2.09 -11.11
CA ILE A 176 0.25 -2.93 -12.27
C ILE A 176 -0.70 -2.22 -13.22
N GLY A 177 -0.33 -2.17 -14.51
CA GLY A 177 -1.16 -1.59 -15.57
C GLY A 177 -1.22 -0.07 -15.57
N ILE A 178 -0.33 0.60 -14.86
CA ILE A 178 -0.22 2.07 -14.91
C ILE A 178 0.42 2.46 -16.24
N ASP A 179 -0.31 3.19 -17.07
CA ASP A 179 0.15 3.64 -18.40
C ASP A 179 0.70 5.08 -18.44
N GLY A 180 0.52 5.81 -17.33
CA GLY A 180 0.95 7.21 -17.19
C GLY A 180 0.14 8.22 -18.02
N LYS A 181 -0.89 7.78 -18.73
CA LYS A 181 -1.70 8.62 -19.60
C LYS A 181 -3.08 8.92 -19.02
N SER A 182 -3.65 7.94 -18.34
CA SER A 182 -4.95 8.08 -17.69
C SER A 182 -4.84 8.84 -16.37
N GLY A 183 -5.73 9.77 -16.14
CA GLY A 183 -5.91 10.43 -14.83
C GLY A 183 -5.07 11.67 -14.54
N PHE A 184 -4.20 12.10 -15.44
CA PHE A 184 -3.52 13.39 -15.32
C PHE A 184 -4.36 14.45 -16.03
N SER A 185 -5.19 15.19 -15.28
CA SER A 185 -6.07 16.18 -15.87
C SER A 185 -5.29 17.27 -16.60
N GLU A 186 -5.83 17.76 -17.73
CA GLU A 186 -5.22 18.84 -18.51
C GLU A 186 -4.96 20.10 -17.68
N GLU A 187 -5.91 20.45 -16.81
CA GLU A 187 -5.78 21.58 -15.89
C GLU A 187 -4.55 21.44 -14.99
N LEU A 188 -4.39 20.29 -14.34
CA LEU A 188 -3.24 20.05 -13.46
C LEU A 188 -1.92 19.96 -14.26
N GLN A 189 -1.96 19.44 -15.50
CA GLN A 189 -0.80 19.43 -16.38
C GLN A 189 -0.37 20.86 -16.76
N GLN A 190 -1.31 21.74 -17.07
CA GLN A 190 -1.04 23.13 -17.36
C GLN A 190 -0.48 23.87 -16.14
N GLU A 191 -1.07 23.63 -14.96
CA GLU A 191 -0.65 24.24 -13.70
C GLU A 191 0.79 23.84 -13.31
N LEU A 192 1.16 22.57 -13.47
CA LEU A 192 2.47 22.01 -13.12
C LEU A 192 3.54 22.24 -14.21
N GLY A 193 3.13 22.25 -15.47
CA GLY A 193 4.05 22.25 -16.59
C GLY A 193 4.85 20.94 -16.69
N LYS A 194 5.96 20.98 -17.44
CA LYS A 194 6.80 19.79 -17.68
C LYS A 194 7.90 19.57 -16.62
N ASN A 195 8.19 20.59 -15.82
CA ASN A 195 9.29 20.54 -14.83
C ASN A 195 8.72 20.70 -13.43
N TYR A 196 8.37 19.59 -12.79
CA TYR A 196 7.86 19.59 -11.44
C TYR A 196 8.36 18.40 -10.62
N ALA A 197 8.34 18.55 -9.31
CA ALA A 197 8.59 17.50 -8.33
C ALA A 197 7.37 17.33 -7.42
N ILE A 198 7.24 16.18 -6.77
CA ILE A 198 6.18 15.91 -5.80
C ILE A 198 6.77 15.94 -4.40
N LEU A 199 6.15 16.71 -3.50
CA LEU A 199 6.46 16.74 -2.07
C LEU A 199 5.34 16.04 -1.31
N MET A 200 5.69 14.96 -0.58
CA MET A 200 4.81 14.23 0.32
C MET A 200 5.50 14.05 1.67
N TYR A 201 5.10 14.85 2.64
CA TYR A 201 5.67 14.82 3.98
C TYR A 201 4.58 14.65 5.02
N HIS A 202 4.75 13.68 5.92
CA HIS A 202 3.81 13.34 6.98
C HIS A 202 4.45 13.55 8.33
N SER A 203 3.65 13.86 9.34
CA SER A 203 4.13 13.95 10.72
C SER A 203 4.66 12.60 11.20
N VAL A 204 5.74 12.65 11.97
CA VAL A 204 6.32 11.50 12.67
C VAL A 204 5.69 11.44 14.04
N THR A 205 4.89 10.42 14.32
CA THR A 205 4.05 10.33 15.53
C THR A 205 4.85 10.11 16.82
N THR A 206 6.09 9.65 16.67
CA THR A 206 7.05 9.44 17.79
C THR A 206 7.90 10.67 18.06
N ASP A 207 7.77 11.72 17.26
CA ASP A 207 8.49 12.98 17.41
C ASP A 207 7.62 14.04 18.14
N THR A 208 8.11 15.28 18.28
CA THR A 208 7.37 16.41 18.86
C THR A 208 6.65 17.21 17.77
N PHE A 209 5.73 18.09 18.20
CA PHE A 209 5.06 19.03 17.29
C PHE A 209 6.06 19.99 16.66
N GLU A 210 6.96 20.53 17.45
CA GLU A 210 7.99 21.50 17.05
C GLU A 210 8.96 20.90 16.05
N ASN A 211 9.50 19.71 16.31
CA ASN A 211 10.41 19.04 15.39
C ASN A 211 9.74 18.72 14.05
N ASN A 212 8.50 18.23 14.06
CA ASN A 212 7.75 18.00 12.83
C ASN A 212 7.62 19.29 11.99
N ARG A 213 7.31 20.41 12.67
CA ARG A 213 7.18 21.72 12.03
C ARG A 213 8.51 22.18 11.43
N GLU A 214 9.58 22.15 12.21
CA GLU A 214 10.91 22.59 11.76
C GLU A 214 11.46 21.74 10.63
N ASN A 215 11.30 20.43 10.68
CA ASN A 215 11.72 19.50 9.63
C ASN A 215 10.99 19.79 8.33
N PHE A 216 9.68 20.03 8.40
CA PHE A 216 8.91 20.36 7.21
C PHE A 216 9.28 21.74 6.63
N VAL A 217 9.51 22.75 7.48
CA VAL A 217 10.02 24.06 7.04
C VAL A 217 11.36 23.90 6.32
N PHE A 218 12.28 23.12 6.88
CA PHE A 218 13.58 22.86 6.27
C PHE A 218 13.45 22.26 4.86
N VAL A 219 12.57 21.29 4.68
CA VAL A 219 12.32 20.66 3.38
C VAL A 219 11.69 21.66 2.39
N THR A 220 10.72 22.46 2.82
CA THR A 220 10.06 23.42 1.95
C THR A 220 11.00 24.56 1.53
N GLU A 221 11.88 25.03 2.42
CA GLU A 221 12.93 26.02 2.08
C GLU A 221 13.91 25.47 1.04
N ALA A 222 14.32 24.20 1.17
CA ALA A 222 15.15 23.56 0.15
C ALA A 222 14.42 23.45 -1.19
N MET A 223 13.12 23.10 -1.17
CA MET A 223 12.31 22.97 -2.38
C MET A 223 12.01 24.30 -3.07
N LYS A 224 12.09 25.45 -2.38
CA LYS A 224 12.06 26.78 -3.03
C LYS A 224 13.21 26.97 -4.03
N LYS A 225 14.37 26.31 -3.81
CA LYS A 225 15.53 26.38 -4.70
C LYS A 225 15.43 25.49 -5.94
N PHE A 226 14.55 24.49 -5.94
CA PHE A 226 14.29 23.66 -7.12
C PHE A 226 13.77 24.52 -8.29
N LYS A 227 14.29 24.33 -9.52
CA LYS A 227 13.95 25.16 -10.69
C LYS A 227 12.58 24.85 -11.35
N GLY A 228 11.75 24.02 -10.75
CA GLY A 228 10.43 23.63 -11.25
C GLY A 228 9.30 23.94 -10.28
N LYS A 229 8.09 23.56 -10.63
CA LYS A 229 6.92 23.61 -9.73
C LYS A 229 7.02 22.48 -8.70
N VAL A 230 6.37 22.65 -7.56
CA VAL A 230 6.27 21.64 -6.51
C VAL A 230 4.82 21.29 -6.30
N LEU A 231 4.43 20.07 -6.64
CA LEU A 231 3.12 19.54 -6.24
C LEU A 231 3.24 19.01 -4.80
N LEU A 232 2.61 19.71 -3.88
CA LEU A 232 2.52 19.27 -2.50
C LEU A 232 1.20 18.51 -2.31
N ILE A 233 1.31 17.24 -1.92
CA ILE A 233 0.16 16.44 -1.50
C ILE A 233 0.10 16.48 0.02
N GLU A 234 -1.05 16.91 0.56
CA GLU A 234 -1.21 17.14 2.00
C GLU A 234 -0.91 15.89 2.84
N SER A 235 -0.45 16.13 4.05
CA SER A 235 -0.18 15.11 5.05
C SER A 235 -1.45 14.34 5.45
N ASN A 236 -1.27 13.08 5.86
CA ASN A 236 -2.32 12.31 6.53
C ASN A 236 -2.72 12.99 7.86
N ASN A 237 -3.89 12.64 8.37
CA ASN A 237 -4.37 13.07 9.69
C ASN A 237 -3.71 12.28 10.85
N ASP A 238 -2.40 12.09 10.78
CA ASP A 238 -1.63 11.47 11.86
C ASP A 238 -1.46 12.45 13.03
N LYS A 239 -1.05 11.96 14.20
CA LYS A 239 -0.75 12.83 15.35
C LYS A 239 0.25 13.91 14.92
N TYR A 240 0.00 15.17 15.31
CA TYR A 240 0.80 16.35 14.94
C TYR A 240 0.70 16.81 13.47
N TYR A 241 -0.25 16.33 12.68
CA TYR A 241 -0.39 16.78 11.29
C TYR A 241 -0.58 18.30 11.15
N SER A 242 -1.18 18.96 12.15
CA SER A 242 -1.38 20.41 12.17
C SER A 242 -0.08 21.19 12.14
N SER A 243 1.01 20.65 12.70
CA SER A 243 2.33 21.30 12.64
C SER A 243 2.87 21.48 11.22
N ILE A 244 2.42 20.63 10.29
CA ILE A 244 2.75 20.69 8.87
C ILE A 244 1.71 21.53 8.13
N GLN A 245 0.42 21.36 8.44
CA GLN A 245 -0.67 22.02 7.75
C GLN A 245 -0.60 23.55 7.89
N GLU A 246 -0.23 24.07 9.07
CA GLU A 246 -0.08 25.49 9.32
C GLU A 246 0.90 26.19 8.36
N ILE A 247 1.84 25.44 7.79
CA ILE A 247 2.85 25.98 6.89
C ILE A 247 2.32 26.11 5.46
N TYR A 248 1.31 25.33 5.06
CA TYR A 248 0.80 25.31 3.69
C TYR A 248 0.37 26.70 3.19
N GLU A 249 -0.27 27.49 4.06
CA GLU A 249 -0.75 28.84 3.71
C GLU A 249 0.39 29.85 3.54
N THR A 250 1.57 29.56 4.10
CA THR A 250 2.74 30.43 4.00
C THR A 250 3.58 30.16 2.75
N LEU A 251 3.29 29.09 2.02
CA LEU A 251 4.08 28.72 0.85
C LEU A 251 3.71 29.56 -0.37
N PRO A 252 4.71 29.98 -1.19
CA PRO A 252 4.46 30.73 -2.42
C PRO A 252 3.60 29.93 -3.39
N LYS A 253 2.39 30.44 -3.73
CA LYS A 253 1.39 29.75 -4.57
C LYS A 253 1.82 29.63 -6.04
N ASP A 254 2.72 30.50 -6.50
CA ASP A 254 3.31 30.41 -7.82
C ASP A 254 4.33 29.26 -7.93
N LYS A 255 4.83 28.78 -6.81
CA LYS A 255 5.82 27.69 -6.70
C LYS A 255 5.20 26.38 -6.24
N PHE A 256 4.36 26.41 -5.22
CA PHE A 256 3.75 25.26 -4.59
C PHE A 256 2.27 25.13 -4.97
N ILE A 257 1.95 24.04 -5.65
CA ILE A 257 0.58 23.66 -5.98
C ILE A 257 0.14 22.64 -4.95
N ILE A 258 -0.84 23.01 -4.10
CA ILE A 258 -1.24 22.18 -2.97
C ILE A 258 -2.53 21.46 -3.33
N LYS A 259 -2.54 20.15 -3.18
CA LYS A 259 -3.73 19.29 -3.38
C LYS A 259 -3.93 18.42 -2.15
N LYS A 260 -5.15 18.38 -1.62
CA LYS A 260 -5.49 17.59 -0.44
C LYS A 260 -5.23 16.10 -0.65
N ASN A 261 -5.63 15.59 -1.80
CA ASN A 261 -5.36 14.22 -2.24
C ASN A 261 -5.52 14.13 -3.77
N LEU A 262 -5.03 13.04 -4.32
CA LEU A 262 -5.30 12.65 -5.70
C LEU A 262 -5.97 11.28 -5.71
N LYS A 263 -6.80 11.02 -6.72
CA LYS A 263 -7.26 9.64 -6.97
C LYS A 263 -6.04 8.77 -7.30
N PRO A 264 -6.01 7.48 -6.95
CA PRO A 264 -4.83 6.64 -7.17
C PRO A 264 -4.30 6.68 -8.61
N ASP A 265 -5.16 6.53 -9.61
CA ASP A 265 -4.73 6.56 -11.02
C ASP A 265 -4.12 7.91 -11.40
N ASN A 266 -4.71 9.01 -10.91
CA ASN A 266 -4.17 10.36 -11.11
C ASN A 266 -2.82 10.51 -10.41
N PHE A 267 -2.68 9.99 -9.18
CA PHE A 267 -1.43 10.05 -8.44
C PHE A 267 -0.29 9.37 -9.20
N TYR A 268 -0.50 8.15 -9.68
CA TYR A 268 0.56 7.42 -10.40
C TYR A 268 0.93 8.10 -11.72
N SER A 269 -0.04 8.62 -12.45
CA SER A 269 0.22 9.36 -13.70
C SER A 269 1.00 10.64 -13.46
N VAL A 270 0.63 11.39 -12.40
CA VAL A 270 1.36 12.59 -11.99
C VAL A 270 2.75 12.24 -11.48
N LEU A 271 2.90 11.14 -10.73
CA LEU A 271 4.20 10.67 -10.26
C LEU A 271 5.11 10.27 -11.43
N LEU A 272 4.60 9.55 -12.41
CA LEU A 272 5.32 9.22 -13.63
C LEU A 272 5.81 10.46 -14.39
N GLY A 273 5.01 11.54 -14.43
CA GLY A 273 5.39 12.81 -15.05
C GLY A 273 6.44 13.62 -14.28
N SER A 274 6.57 13.41 -12.96
CA SER A 274 7.44 14.22 -12.10
C SER A 274 8.94 13.97 -12.34
N LYS A 275 9.79 14.91 -11.93
CA LYS A 275 11.24 14.72 -11.90
C LYS A 275 11.66 13.76 -10.80
N PHE A 276 11.11 13.93 -9.61
CA PHE A 276 11.33 13.08 -8.43
C PHE A 276 10.21 13.27 -7.42
N LEU A 277 10.14 12.33 -6.47
CA LEU A 277 9.33 12.47 -5.26
C LEU A 277 10.26 12.74 -4.08
N ILE A 278 9.90 13.69 -3.22
CA ILE A 278 10.66 14.02 -2.00
C ILE A 278 9.75 14.01 -0.78
N GLY A 279 10.29 13.58 0.35
CA GLY A 279 9.62 13.58 1.66
C GLY A 279 9.80 12.27 2.40
N ASN A 280 8.86 11.96 3.29
CA ASN A 280 8.90 10.76 4.12
C ASN A 280 7.71 9.82 3.89
N SER A 281 7.06 9.93 2.73
CA SER A 281 5.95 9.05 2.37
C SER A 281 6.44 7.68 1.93
N SER A 282 5.66 6.63 2.25
CA SER A 282 5.91 5.28 1.72
C SER A 282 5.90 5.20 0.20
N ALA A 283 5.20 6.11 -0.47
CA ALA A 283 5.16 6.17 -1.93
C ALA A 283 6.54 6.35 -2.55
N GLY A 284 7.45 7.07 -1.85
CA GLY A 284 8.84 7.22 -2.28
C GLY A 284 9.67 5.93 -2.22
N ILE A 285 9.24 4.98 -1.40
CA ILE A 285 9.92 3.68 -1.23
C ILE A 285 9.22 2.57 -2.02
N CYS A 286 7.87 2.53 -1.95
CA CYS A 286 7.10 1.40 -2.45
C CYS A 286 6.62 1.55 -3.90
N GLU A 287 6.40 2.79 -4.38
CA GLU A 287 5.83 3.04 -5.70
C GLU A 287 6.81 3.72 -6.67
N ALA A 288 7.44 4.82 -6.25
CA ALA A 288 8.31 5.62 -7.13
C ALA A 288 9.43 4.80 -7.82
N PRO A 289 10.15 3.89 -7.15
CA PRO A 289 11.18 3.08 -7.78
C PRO A 289 10.66 2.17 -8.89
N TYR A 290 9.47 1.59 -8.71
CA TYR A 290 8.83 0.75 -9.74
C TYR A 290 8.39 1.56 -10.95
N LEU A 291 7.94 2.78 -10.71
CA LEU A 291 7.55 3.73 -11.76
C LEU A 291 8.76 4.33 -12.51
N GLY A 292 9.98 4.03 -12.09
CA GLY A 292 11.20 4.64 -12.64
C GLY A 292 11.29 6.13 -12.30
N VAL A 293 10.90 6.50 -11.09
CA VAL A 293 10.97 7.86 -10.56
C VAL A 293 11.92 7.88 -9.36
N TYR A 294 12.86 8.82 -9.37
CA TYR A 294 13.74 9.01 -8.25
C TYR A 294 12.97 9.45 -7.00
N SER A 295 13.44 9.02 -5.85
CA SER A 295 12.90 9.40 -4.55
C SER A 295 14.00 9.95 -3.64
N ILE A 296 13.73 11.07 -2.97
CA ILE A 296 14.56 11.61 -1.88
C ILE A 296 13.79 11.36 -0.59
N ASN A 297 14.16 10.28 0.12
CA ASN A 297 13.53 9.93 1.39
C ASN A 297 14.22 10.68 2.53
N ILE A 298 13.44 11.37 3.34
CA ILE A 298 13.93 12.21 4.44
C ILE A 298 13.53 11.60 5.77
N GLY A 299 14.53 11.47 6.66
CA GLY A 299 14.35 10.97 8.01
C GLY A 299 14.02 9.48 8.12
N ASN A 300 13.61 9.08 9.31
CA ASN A 300 13.54 7.69 9.71
C ASN A 300 12.13 7.06 9.62
N ARG A 301 11.11 7.81 9.18
CA ARG A 301 9.73 7.30 9.12
C ARG A 301 9.59 6.03 8.27
N GLN A 302 10.45 5.86 7.28
CA GLN A 302 10.48 4.68 6.40
C GLN A 302 11.62 3.71 6.71
N SER A 303 12.28 3.85 7.88
CA SER A 303 13.35 2.94 8.31
C SER A 303 12.87 1.50 8.35
N GLY A 304 13.71 0.59 7.86
CA GLY A 304 13.39 -0.84 7.74
C GLY A 304 12.65 -1.22 6.45
N ARG A 305 12.09 -0.26 5.69
CA ARG A 305 11.52 -0.53 4.35
C ARG A 305 12.54 -0.48 3.23
N VAL A 306 13.79 -0.15 3.55
CA VAL A 306 14.88 -0.10 2.57
C VAL A 306 15.24 -1.51 2.14
N TYR A 307 15.19 -1.75 0.85
CA TYR A 307 15.57 -3.02 0.24
C TYR A 307 17.07 -3.26 0.38
N LYS A 308 17.47 -4.53 0.62
CA LYS A 308 18.88 -4.95 0.58
C LYS A 308 19.51 -4.74 -0.79
N GLU A 309 18.73 -4.90 -1.85
CA GLU A 309 19.13 -4.48 -3.18
C GLU A 309 19.28 -2.96 -3.16
N LYS A 310 20.49 -2.47 -3.44
CA LYS A 310 20.73 -1.04 -3.63
C LYS A 310 19.73 -0.52 -4.63
N CYS A 311 18.72 0.16 -4.14
CA CYS A 311 17.76 0.81 -5.00
C CYS A 311 18.41 2.14 -5.43
N ASP A 312 19.16 2.13 -6.52
CA ASP A 312 19.87 3.29 -7.07
C ASP A 312 18.92 4.47 -7.38
N THR A 313 17.64 4.28 -7.15
CA THR A 313 16.61 5.30 -7.37
C THR A 313 16.13 5.98 -6.09
N ILE A 314 16.61 5.57 -4.91
CA ILE A 314 16.25 6.15 -3.62
C ILE A 314 17.48 6.78 -2.96
N PHE A 315 17.40 8.06 -2.69
CA PHE A 315 18.40 8.84 -1.95
C PHE A 315 17.88 9.03 -0.52
N HIS A 316 18.56 8.42 0.45
CA HIS A 316 18.20 8.57 1.86
C HIS A 316 19.00 9.70 2.50
N LEU A 317 18.29 10.62 3.11
CA LEU A 317 18.87 11.73 3.87
C LEU A 317 18.28 11.74 5.28
N GLU A 318 19.11 12.11 6.25
CA GLU A 318 18.63 12.43 7.59
C GLU A 318 17.81 13.72 7.58
N GLU A 319 17.01 13.91 8.61
CA GLU A 319 16.29 15.16 8.80
C GLU A 319 17.28 16.33 8.94
N LYS A 320 16.94 17.46 8.33
CA LYS A 320 17.79 18.68 8.29
C LYS A 320 19.21 18.45 7.73
N SER A 321 19.37 17.46 6.83
CA SER A 321 20.65 17.21 6.17
C SER A 321 21.11 18.42 5.35
N ASP A 322 22.35 18.86 5.54
CA ASP A 322 23.01 19.92 4.76
C ASP A 322 23.16 19.56 3.27
N LYS A 323 23.14 18.26 2.94
CA LYS A 323 23.19 17.75 1.56
C LYS A 323 21.87 17.83 0.79
N LEU A 324 20.78 18.28 1.42
CA LEU A 324 19.45 18.22 0.82
C LEU A 324 19.37 19.01 -0.49
N VAL A 325 19.88 20.25 -0.52
CA VAL A 325 19.84 21.09 -1.72
C VAL A 325 20.69 20.51 -2.85
N GLU A 326 21.90 20.06 -2.55
CA GLU A 326 22.78 19.39 -3.50
C GLU A 326 22.12 18.12 -4.08
N THR A 327 21.48 17.32 -3.22
CA THR A 327 20.77 16.12 -3.66
C THR A 327 19.60 16.45 -4.57
N ILE A 328 18.81 17.50 -4.27
CA ILE A 328 17.71 17.97 -5.13
C ILE A 328 18.25 18.38 -6.52
N GLU A 329 19.34 19.13 -6.58
CA GLU A 329 19.96 19.59 -7.83
C GLU A 329 20.48 18.40 -8.64
N ASN A 330 21.21 17.50 -8.00
CA ASN A 330 21.72 16.28 -8.62
C ASN A 330 20.58 15.43 -9.20
N VAL A 331 19.61 15.05 -8.39
CA VAL A 331 18.49 14.19 -8.81
C VAL A 331 17.68 14.84 -9.93
N SER A 332 17.50 16.17 -9.89
CA SER A 332 16.79 16.92 -10.94
C SER A 332 17.43 16.82 -12.32
N SER A 333 18.75 16.65 -12.36
CA SER A 333 19.56 16.56 -13.59
C SER A 333 19.66 15.15 -14.15
N LEU A 334 19.38 14.13 -13.34
CA LEU A 334 19.51 12.74 -13.75
C LEU A 334 18.47 12.36 -14.81
N LYS A 335 18.88 11.45 -15.70
CA LYS A 335 17.95 10.79 -16.63
C LYS A 335 17.07 9.81 -15.84
N LYS A 336 15.77 9.86 -16.08
CA LYS A 336 14.83 8.94 -15.40
C LYS A 336 15.25 7.48 -15.55
N PRO A 337 15.16 6.69 -14.46
CA PRO A 337 15.41 5.26 -14.52
C PRO A 337 14.37 4.55 -15.40
N LYS A 338 14.71 3.35 -15.84
CA LYS A 338 13.74 2.51 -16.56
C LYS A 338 12.62 2.09 -15.60
N SER A 339 11.38 2.30 -16.00
CA SER A 339 10.21 1.80 -15.27
C SER A 339 10.23 0.27 -15.21
N LYS A 340 9.84 -0.28 -14.05
CA LYS A 340 9.64 -1.71 -13.79
C LYS A 340 8.13 -2.07 -13.75
N ILE A 341 7.28 -1.20 -14.27
CA ILE A 341 5.83 -1.46 -14.34
C ILE A 341 5.61 -2.67 -15.25
N ARG A 342 4.73 -3.56 -14.78
CA ARG A 342 4.19 -4.64 -15.61
C ARG A 342 2.84 -4.22 -16.18
N THR A 343 2.56 -4.62 -17.41
CA THR A 343 1.20 -4.56 -17.94
C THR A 343 0.31 -5.56 -17.18
N VAL A 344 -1.01 -5.42 -17.32
CA VAL A 344 -1.94 -6.39 -16.74
C VAL A 344 -1.67 -7.80 -17.29
N GLU A 345 -1.41 -7.92 -18.59
CA GLU A 345 -1.11 -9.20 -19.24
C GLU A 345 0.18 -9.85 -18.71
N GLU A 346 1.25 -9.06 -18.55
CA GLU A 346 2.50 -9.55 -17.96
C GLU A 346 2.31 -10.01 -16.52
N PHE A 347 1.48 -9.29 -15.75
CA PHE A 347 1.15 -9.69 -14.39
C PHE A 347 0.32 -10.97 -14.35
N GLU A 348 -0.66 -11.14 -15.23
CA GLU A 348 -1.44 -12.37 -15.36
C GLU A 348 -0.55 -13.57 -15.70
N LYS A 349 0.50 -13.40 -16.52
CA LYS A 349 1.51 -14.45 -16.75
C LYS A 349 2.28 -14.83 -15.49
N VAL A 350 2.50 -13.89 -14.58
CA VAL A 350 3.06 -14.20 -13.25
C VAL A 350 2.05 -14.99 -12.41
N LEU A 351 0.80 -14.50 -12.35
CA LEU A 351 -0.24 -15.15 -11.58
C LEU A 351 -0.56 -16.57 -12.06
N SER A 352 -0.48 -16.84 -13.37
CA SER A 352 -0.71 -18.18 -13.91
C SER A 352 0.33 -19.21 -13.45
N LYS A 353 1.56 -18.77 -13.16
CA LYS A 353 2.61 -19.63 -12.60
C LYS A 353 2.43 -19.85 -11.09
N VAL A 354 1.78 -18.92 -10.41
CA VAL A 354 1.54 -18.99 -8.96
C VAL A 354 0.29 -19.81 -8.65
N PHE A 355 -0.85 -19.46 -9.26
CA PHE A 355 -2.14 -20.07 -8.94
C PHE A 355 -2.38 -21.37 -9.71
N THR A 356 -1.50 -22.34 -9.49
CA THR A 356 -1.65 -23.72 -9.94
C THR A 356 -2.51 -24.54 -8.97
N ASP A 357 -2.84 -25.79 -9.28
CA ASP A 357 -3.54 -26.67 -8.35
C ASP A 357 -2.73 -26.90 -7.06
N ASP A 358 -1.41 -26.96 -7.14
CA ASP A 358 -0.52 -27.11 -5.97
C ASP A 358 -0.58 -25.90 -5.02
N PHE A 359 -0.85 -24.71 -5.55
CA PHE A 359 -1.07 -23.53 -4.70
C PHE A 359 -2.23 -23.73 -3.74
N PHE A 360 -3.29 -24.38 -4.17
CA PHE A 360 -4.49 -24.63 -3.40
C PHE A 360 -4.48 -25.95 -2.64
N ASN A 361 -3.54 -26.84 -2.95
CA ASN A 361 -3.35 -28.09 -2.22
C ASN A 361 -2.53 -27.84 -0.94
N ILE A 362 -3.23 -27.66 0.19
CA ILE A 362 -2.64 -27.20 1.44
C ILE A 362 -2.92 -28.17 2.57
N GLU A 363 -1.85 -28.57 3.26
CA GLU A 363 -1.96 -29.20 4.58
C GLU A 363 -2.28 -28.11 5.62
N ILE A 364 -3.44 -28.19 6.27
CA ILE A 364 -3.90 -27.18 7.25
C ILE A 364 -2.95 -27.06 8.44
N ASN A 365 -2.41 -28.18 8.92
CA ASN A 365 -1.48 -28.17 10.04
C ASN A 365 -0.07 -27.84 9.56
N LYS A 366 0.37 -26.63 9.83
CA LYS A 366 1.72 -26.18 9.48
C LYS A 366 2.77 -26.91 10.31
N LYS A 367 3.79 -27.44 9.64
CA LYS A 367 4.96 -28.04 10.30
C LYS A 367 5.97 -26.92 10.62
N PHE A 368 6.53 -26.95 11.82
CA PHE A 368 7.64 -26.08 12.18
C PHE A 368 8.89 -26.48 11.39
N ILE A 369 9.58 -25.49 10.81
CA ILE A 369 10.82 -25.70 10.06
C ILE A 369 11.97 -25.20 10.92
N MET A 370 12.83 -26.11 11.35
CA MET A 370 14.11 -25.74 11.94
C MET A 370 15.07 -25.36 10.80
N ARG A 371 15.68 -24.19 10.93
CA ARG A 371 16.72 -23.68 10.02
C ARG A 371 18.04 -23.51 10.76
#